data_3fa9e35b7800497764cfbef6282c4bbd
#
_entry.id   3fa9e35b7800497764cfbef6282c4bbd
#
_cell.length_a   1.000
_cell.length_b   1.000
_cell.length_c   1.000
_cell.angle_alpha   90.00
_cell.angle_beta   90.00
_cell.angle_gamma   90.00
#
_symmetry.space_group_name_H-M   'P 1'
#
loop_
_entity.id
_entity.type
_entity.pdbx_description
1 polymer ?
#
loop_
_entity_poly.entity_id
_entity_poly.type
_entity_poly.pdbx_seq_one_letter_code
_entity_poly.pdbx_strand_id
1 'polypeptide(L)'
;MQIEIKDLSFECIIGILDFERITPQKVLINCSIDYIYDQEFLNYALVAEHIENTMKTEQFELIEEALLRLNHSLKASFPRISILFLKISKPDILANCEVSLSETFKY
;
A
#
# COMPACT_ATOMS: atom_id res chain seq x y z
N MET A 1 11.06 -12.79 -10.69
CA MET A 1 11.57 -11.42 -10.62
C MET A 1 10.95 -10.71 -9.43
N GLN A 2 11.70 -9.83 -8.79
CA GLN A 2 11.19 -9.09 -7.65
C GLN A 2 11.33 -7.58 -7.90
N ILE A 3 10.26 -6.84 -7.59
CA ILE A 3 10.25 -5.39 -7.60
C ILE A 3 10.10 -4.92 -6.17
N GLU A 4 10.89 -3.91 -5.78
CA GLU A 4 10.72 -3.23 -4.50
C GLU A 4 10.36 -1.77 -4.74
N ILE A 5 9.31 -1.30 -4.07
CA ILE A 5 8.92 0.10 -4.03
C ILE A 5 9.10 0.53 -2.57
N LYS A 6 10.06 1.42 -2.34
CA LYS A 6 10.44 1.84 -0.98
C LYS A 6 9.97 3.27 -0.72
N ASP A 7 9.31 3.45 0.41
CA ASP A 7 8.92 4.76 0.93
C ASP A 7 8.12 5.59 -0.07
N LEU A 8 7.14 4.96 -0.74
CA LEU A 8 6.16 5.68 -1.54
C LEU A 8 5.38 6.59 -0.60
N SER A 9 5.56 7.90 -0.77
CA SER A 9 5.07 8.90 0.17
C SER A 9 3.97 9.76 -0.45
N PHE A 10 2.88 9.92 0.28
CA PHE A 10 1.79 10.83 -0.09
C PHE A 10 0.93 11.10 1.14
N GLU A 11 -0.05 12.00 0.99
CA GLU A 11 -1.02 12.28 2.03
C GLU A 11 -2.38 11.72 1.65
N CYS A 12 -3.09 11.15 2.63
CA CYS A 12 -4.46 10.68 2.44
C CYS A 12 -5.22 10.66 3.76
N ILE A 13 -6.55 10.55 3.66
CA ILE A 13 -7.42 10.34 4.82
C ILE A 13 -7.32 8.85 5.20
N ILE A 14 -6.87 8.56 6.40
CA ILE A 14 -6.80 7.20 6.94
C ILE A 14 -6.81 7.24 8.46
N GLY A 15 -7.62 6.38 9.08
CA GLY A 15 -7.71 6.27 10.54
C GLY A 15 -9.13 6.41 11.04
N ILE A 16 -9.34 6.04 12.32
CA ILE A 16 -10.65 6.04 12.96
C ILE A 16 -10.89 7.25 13.86
N LEU A 17 -9.85 8.00 14.21
CA LEU A 17 -9.97 9.15 15.08
C LEU A 17 -10.62 10.32 14.34
N ASP A 18 -11.37 11.15 15.03
CA ASP A 18 -12.14 12.24 14.42
C ASP A 18 -11.27 13.12 13.53
N PHE A 19 -10.07 13.53 14.01
CA PHE A 19 -9.18 14.36 13.21
C PHE A 19 -8.61 13.63 11.99
N GLU A 20 -8.46 12.30 12.07
CA GLU A 20 -7.97 11.50 10.95
C GLU A 20 -8.99 11.41 9.83
N ARG A 21 -10.28 11.58 10.14
CA ARG A 21 -11.34 11.56 9.13
C ARG A 21 -11.47 12.87 8.37
N ILE A 22 -10.86 13.93 8.86
CA ILE A 22 -10.99 15.28 8.30
C ILE A 22 -9.70 15.75 7.66
N THR A 23 -8.56 15.46 8.29
CA THR A 23 -7.25 15.99 7.89
C THR A 23 -6.40 14.89 7.25
N PRO A 24 -5.97 15.07 5.99
CA PRO A 24 -5.02 14.14 5.38
C PRO A 24 -3.73 14.06 6.19
N GLN A 25 -3.16 12.87 6.27
CA GLN A 25 -1.88 12.65 6.94
C GLN A 25 -0.91 11.95 6.01
N LYS A 26 0.37 12.13 6.28
CA LYS A 26 1.43 11.46 5.54
C LYS A 26 1.39 9.98 5.79
N VAL A 27 1.50 9.20 4.71
CA VAL A 27 1.70 7.75 4.78
C VAL A 27 2.91 7.37 3.96
N LEU A 28 3.55 6.28 4.36
CA LEU A 28 4.65 5.66 3.63
C LEU A 28 4.25 4.24 3.28
N ILE A 29 4.33 3.90 2.01
CA ILE A 29 4.03 2.55 1.54
C ILE A 29 5.33 1.90 1.09
N ASN A 30 5.60 0.72 1.64
CA ASN A 30 6.67 -0.15 1.16
C ASN A 30 6.03 -1.39 0.58
N CYS A 31 6.45 -1.76 -0.62
CA CYS A 31 5.86 -2.84 -1.39
C CYS A 31 6.97 -3.67 -2.00
N SER A 32 6.86 -4.99 -1.88
CA SER A 32 7.76 -5.92 -2.55
C SER A 32 6.89 -6.91 -3.33
N ILE A 33 7.20 -7.07 -4.59
CA ILE A 33 6.41 -7.92 -5.50
C ILE A 33 7.33 -8.94 -6.14
N ASP A 34 7.02 -10.22 -5.96
CA ASP A 34 7.58 -11.29 -6.77
C ASP A 34 6.59 -11.58 -7.89
N TYR A 35 7.06 -11.60 -9.13
CA TYR A 35 6.21 -11.89 -10.28
C TYR A 35 6.87 -12.85 -11.24
N ILE A 36 6.05 -13.53 -12.03
CA ILE A 36 6.53 -14.47 -13.05
C ILE A 36 6.91 -13.66 -14.29
N TYR A 37 8.21 -13.68 -14.61
CA TYR A 37 8.70 -13.06 -15.84
C TYR A 37 8.54 -14.05 -17.00
N ASP A 38 7.74 -13.66 -17.98
CA ASP A 38 7.51 -14.44 -19.19
C ASP A 38 7.60 -13.48 -20.39
N GLN A 39 8.80 -12.92 -20.59
CA GLN A 39 9.12 -11.94 -21.63
C GLN A 39 8.32 -10.62 -21.55
N GLU A 40 7.54 -10.45 -20.50
CA GLU A 40 6.82 -9.23 -20.23
C GLU A 40 7.19 -8.72 -18.83
N PHE A 41 7.41 -7.41 -18.72
CA PHE A 41 7.72 -6.75 -17.46
C PHE A 41 6.46 -6.28 -16.77
N LEU A 42 6.48 -6.31 -15.47
CA LEU A 42 5.43 -5.68 -14.67
C LEU A 42 5.80 -4.20 -14.49
N ASN A 43 4.91 -3.30 -14.86
CA ASN A 43 5.17 -1.85 -14.80
C ASN A 43 5.01 -1.35 -13.37
N TYR A 44 6.12 -1.11 -12.68
CA TYR A 44 6.10 -0.64 -11.28
C TYR A 44 5.49 0.75 -11.14
N ALA A 45 5.56 1.60 -12.16
CA ALA A 45 4.91 2.91 -12.10
C ALA A 45 3.39 2.78 -12.01
N LEU A 46 2.80 1.82 -12.72
CA LEU A 46 1.37 1.54 -12.63
C LEU A 46 1.00 0.95 -11.27
N VAL A 47 1.88 0.13 -10.68
CA VAL A 47 1.66 -0.40 -9.34
C VAL A 47 1.63 0.74 -8.32
N ALA A 48 2.62 1.63 -8.36
CA ALA A 48 2.69 2.77 -7.45
C ALA A 48 1.47 3.68 -7.60
N GLU A 49 1.07 3.98 -8.83
CA GLU A 49 -0.12 4.78 -9.11
C GLU A 49 -1.39 4.13 -8.58
N HIS A 50 -1.54 2.81 -8.76
CA HIS A 50 -2.68 2.06 -8.26
C HIS A 50 -2.77 2.16 -6.74
N ILE A 51 -1.66 1.99 -6.04
CA ILE A 51 -1.61 2.09 -4.58
C ILE A 51 -2.02 3.49 -4.13
N GLU A 52 -1.42 4.51 -4.69
CA GLU A 52 -1.71 5.90 -4.31
C GLU A 52 -3.17 6.26 -4.57
N ASN A 53 -3.69 5.94 -5.74
CA ASN A 53 -5.08 6.24 -6.11
C ASN A 53 -6.07 5.52 -5.20
N THR A 54 -5.83 4.24 -4.90
CA THR A 54 -6.70 3.46 -4.02
C THR A 54 -6.72 4.05 -2.61
N MET A 55 -5.54 4.37 -2.06
CA MET A 55 -5.44 4.94 -0.72
C MET A 55 -6.15 6.30 -0.61
N LYS A 56 -6.02 7.14 -1.62
CA LYS A 56 -6.65 8.47 -1.64
C LYS A 56 -8.16 8.39 -1.84
N THR A 57 -8.62 7.46 -2.65
CA THR A 57 -10.05 7.35 -3.00
C THR A 57 -10.86 6.69 -1.88
N GLU A 58 -10.33 5.61 -1.30
CA GLU A 58 -11.11 4.77 -0.38
C GLU A 58 -11.22 5.33 1.03
N GLN A 59 -10.30 6.18 1.45
CA GLN A 59 -10.31 6.81 2.78
C GLN A 59 -10.50 5.78 3.91
N PHE A 60 -9.64 4.79 3.97
CA PHE A 60 -9.75 3.67 4.90
C PHE A 60 -9.78 4.10 6.37
N GLU A 61 -10.60 3.45 7.17
CA GLU A 61 -10.61 3.64 8.61
C GLU A 61 -9.47 2.87 9.28
N LEU A 62 -9.24 1.63 8.86
CA LEU A 62 -8.21 0.75 9.43
C LEU A 62 -7.11 0.48 8.40
N ILE A 63 -5.86 0.43 8.87
CA ILE A 63 -4.73 0.02 8.02
C ILE A 63 -4.94 -1.41 7.53
N GLU A 64 -5.49 -2.28 8.37
CA GLU A 64 -5.81 -3.67 8.01
C GLU A 64 -6.72 -3.75 6.79
N GLU A 65 -7.76 -2.92 6.74
CA GLU A 65 -8.66 -2.85 5.59
C GLU A 65 -7.92 -2.41 4.33
N ALA A 66 -7.02 -1.43 4.47
CA ALA A 66 -6.21 -0.96 3.36
C ALA A 66 -5.32 -2.07 2.81
N LEU A 67 -4.65 -2.82 3.70
CA LEU A 67 -3.80 -3.95 3.29
C LEU A 67 -4.59 -5.00 2.54
N LEU A 68 -5.76 -5.39 3.05
CA LEU A 68 -6.59 -6.40 2.41
C LEU A 68 -7.14 -5.93 1.07
N ARG A 69 -7.57 -4.67 1.00
CA ARG A 69 -8.10 -4.10 -0.25
C ARG A 69 -7.02 -4.01 -1.32
N LEU A 70 -5.84 -3.53 -0.95
CA LEU A 70 -4.71 -3.43 -1.89
C LEU A 70 -4.27 -4.81 -2.36
N ASN A 71 -4.23 -5.81 -1.46
CA ASN A 71 -3.96 -7.19 -1.85
C ASN A 71 -4.90 -7.65 -2.95
N HIS A 72 -6.20 -7.50 -2.73
CA HIS A 72 -7.20 -7.95 -3.68
C HIS A 72 -7.09 -7.21 -5.01
N SER A 73 -7.01 -5.89 -4.97
CA SER A 73 -7.02 -5.07 -6.19
C SER A 73 -5.72 -5.19 -6.99
N LEU A 74 -4.58 -5.29 -6.32
CA LEU A 74 -3.30 -5.48 -7.00
C LEU A 74 -3.23 -6.83 -7.70
N LYS A 75 -3.69 -7.89 -7.04
CA LYS A 75 -3.71 -9.23 -7.67
C LYS A 75 -4.65 -9.25 -8.88
N ALA A 76 -5.80 -8.60 -8.77
CA ALA A 76 -6.74 -8.51 -9.89
C ALA A 76 -6.19 -7.74 -11.08
N SER A 77 -5.49 -6.63 -10.82
CA SER A 77 -4.92 -5.77 -11.87
C SER A 77 -3.60 -6.31 -12.44
N PHE A 78 -2.84 -7.03 -11.62
CA PHE A 78 -1.54 -7.58 -12.01
C PHE A 78 -1.48 -9.08 -11.68
N PRO A 79 -2.17 -9.91 -12.48
CA PRO A 79 -2.36 -11.33 -12.12
C PRO A 79 -1.07 -12.16 -12.09
N ARG A 80 0.05 -11.65 -12.64
CA ARG A 80 1.33 -12.36 -12.59
C ARG A 80 2.06 -12.24 -11.26
N ILE A 81 1.54 -11.44 -10.33
CA ILE A 81 2.10 -11.35 -8.98
C ILE A 81 1.95 -12.71 -8.29
N SER A 82 3.06 -13.26 -7.79
CA SER A 82 3.05 -14.52 -7.04
C SER A 82 3.15 -14.32 -5.53
N ILE A 83 3.90 -13.29 -5.10
CA ILE A 83 4.02 -12.92 -3.69
C ILE A 83 3.95 -11.40 -3.61
N LEU A 84 3.16 -10.89 -2.68
CA LEU A 84 3.02 -9.46 -2.43
C LEU A 84 3.29 -9.17 -0.96
N PHE A 85 4.27 -8.32 -0.68
CA PHE A 85 4.50 -7.75 0.64
C PHE A 85 4.06 -6.29 0.63
N LEU A 86 3.26 -5.91 1.60
CA LEU A 86 2.82 -4.53 1.79
C LEU A 86 3.07 -4.09 3.23
N LYS A 87 3.58 -2.88 3.38
CA LYS A 87 3.73 -2.22 4.67
C LYS A 87 3.21 -0.79 4.55
N ILE A 88 2.26 -0.45 5.41
CA ILE A 88 1.69 0.90 5.48
C ILE A 88 2.12 1.52 6.80
N SER A 89 2.77 2.66 6.73
CA SER A 89 3.25 3.40 7.90
C SER A 89 2.57 4.76 8.00
N LYS A 90 2.23 5.13 9.23
CA LYS A 90 1.79 6.49 9.60
C LYS A 90 2.91 7.10 10.45
N PRO A 91 3.87 7.81 9.84
CA PRO A 91 5.06 8.24 10.58
C PRO A 91 4.78 9.32 11.63
N ASP A 92 3.70 10.08 11.49
CA ASP A 92 3.45 11.26 12.32
C ASP A 92 2.23 11.11 13.24
N ILE A 93 1.58 9.92 13.28
CA ILE A 93 0.36 9.76 14.05
C ILE A 93 0.61 9.84 15.57
N LEU A 94 1.78 9.40 16.02
CA LEU A 94 2.21 9.53 17.40
C LEU A 94 3.49 10.34 17.46
N ALA A 95 3.64 11.15 18.53
CA ALA A 95 4.77 12.07 18.65
C ALA A 95 6.11 11.37 18.91
N ASN A 96 6.08 10.15 19.41
CA ASN A 96 7.28 9.46 19.92
C ASN A 96 7.60 8.15 19.22
N CYS A 97 6.85 7.78 18.18
CA CYS A 97 7.16 6.57 17.40
C CYS A 97 6.43 6.58 16.06
N GLU A 98 6.88 5.73 15.14
CA GLU A 98 6.14 5.44 13.92
C GLU A 98 5.26 4.22 14.13
N VAL A 99 4.07 4.25 13.52
CA VAL A 99 3.13 3.12 13.54
C VAL A 99 3.06 2.53 12.15
N SER A 100 3.18 1.22 12.04
CA SER A 100 3.05 0.53 10.76
C SER A 100 2.40 -0.85 10.95
N LEU A 101 1.72 -1.30 9.90
CA LEU A 101 1.28 -2.67 9.76
C LEU A 101 1.78 -3.21 8.43
N SER A 102 2.11 -4.49 8.41
CA SER A 102 2.58 -5.15 7.20
C SER A 102 1.99 -6.55 7.09
N GLU A 103 1.89 -7.04 5.88
CA GLU A 103 1.43 -8.39 5.61
C GLU A 103 2.05 -8.92 4.32
N THR A 104 2.26 -10.23 4.26
CA THR A 104 2.72 -10.92 3.07
C THR A 104 1.61 -11.81 2.56
N PHE A 105 1.29 -11.67 1.28
CA PHE A 105 0.24 -12.44 0.61
C PHE A 105 0.89 -13.35 -0.43
N LYS A 106 0.56 -14.63 -0.38
CA LYS A 106 1.04 -15.62 -1.35
C LYS A 106 -0.15 -16.19 -2.11
N TYR A 107 0.02 -16.31 -3.41
CA TYR A 107 -1.07 -16.74 -4.30
C TYR A 107 -0.81 -18.09 -4.94
#